data_3c89a2a07b6698637c1818f5c76442e3
#
_entry.id   3c89a2a07b6698637c1818f5c76442e3
#
_cell.length_a   1.000
_cell.length_b   1.000
_cell.length_c   1.000
_cell.angle_alpha   90.00
_cell.angle_beta   90.00
_cell.angle_gamma   90.00
#
_symmetry.space_group_name_H-M   'P 1'
#
loop_
_entity.id
_entity.type
_entity.pdbx_description
1 polymer ?
#
loop_
_entity_poly.entity_id
_entity_poly.type
_entity_poly.pdbx_seq_one_letter_code
_entity_poly.pdbx_strand_id
1 'polypeptide(L)'
;MTKIASILFILLLAVPAFSEEASCLHHTEHQKKVNERGDRVMGFDHEKTIHHFELKPDGGVIRAEAIDRNDVNSIESIRHHFVEISGLFSKGDFSMPAMIHDRIPPGVGVMKTLKDEITFTHHEIEKGSEVRIKTANPDALKAIHDFLRFQIEDHGTGDSPTISSLILR
;
A
#
# COMPACT_ATOMS: atom_id res chain seq x y z
N MET A 1 68.02 -4.07 35.86
CA MET A 1 66.90 -3.16 35.50
C MET A 1 66.31 -3.69 34.16
N THR A 2 65.32 -4.58 34.27
CA THR A 2 64.74 -5.27 33.10
C THR A 2 63.39 -4.62 32.81
N LYS A 3 63.25 -3.97 31.64
CA LYS A 3 62.01 -3.34 31.16
C LYS A 3 61.16 -4.41 30.49
N ILE A 4 59.98 -4.71 31.04
CA ILE A 4 58.97 -5.55 30.45
C ILE A 4 58.08 -4.68 29.56
N ALA A 5 58.10 -4.91 28.26
CA ALA A 5 57.21 -4.28 27.28
C ALA A 5 55.92 -5.09 27.19
N SER A 6 54.81 -4.50 27.69
CA SER A 6 53.45 -5.08 27.51
C SER A 6 52.95 -4.83 26.11
N ILE A 7 52.81 -5.89 25.31
CA ILE A 7 52.16 -5.82 23.99
C ILE A 7 50.64 -5.97 24.21
N LEU A 8 49.90 -4.88 23.99
CA LEU A 8 48.45 -4.88 24.00
C LEU A 8 47.92 -5.44 22.68
N PHE A 9 47.37 -6.64 22.70
CA PHE A 9 46.76 -7.28 21.53
C PHE A 9 45.31 -6.80 21.41
N ILE A 10 45.06 -5.86 20.48
CA ILE A 10 43.72 -5.41 20.17
C ILE A 10 43.09 -6.44 19.23
N LEU A 11 42.15 -7.24 19.79
CA LEU A 11 41.33 -8.16 19.00
C LEU A 11 40.21 -7.37 18.29
N LEU A 12 40.40 -7.12 17.02
CA LEU A 12 39.38 -6.49 16.15
C LEU A 12 38.31 -7.55 15.85
N LEU A 13 37.17 -7.49 16.55
CA LEU A 13 36.01 -8.30 16.22
C LEU A 13 35.37 -7.73 14.95
N ALA A 14 35.59 -8.41 13.83
CA ALA A 14 34.85 -8.16 12.59
C ALA A 14 33.40 -8.65 12.78
N VAL A 15 32.46 -7.72 12.90
CA VAL A 15 31.02 -8.02 12.88
C VAL A 15 30.64 -8.30 11.41
N PRO A 16 30.04 -9.44 11.07
CA PRO A 16 29.67 -9.71 9.69
C PRO A 16 28.49 -8.80 9.29
N ALA A 17 28.66 -8.04 8.23
CA ALA A 17 27.64 -7.19 7.59
C ALA A 17 26.61 -8.03 6.78
N PHE A 18 26.06 -9.09 7.35
CA PHE A 18 25.23 -10.08 6.64
C PHE A 18 23.72 -9.81 6.69
N SER A 19 23.25 -8.79 7.44
CA SER A 19 21.83 -8.60 7.68
C SER A 19 21.11 -7.67 6.70
N GLU A 20 21.80 -6.73 6.11
CA GLU A 20 21.19 -5.68 5.28
C GLU A 20 20.91 -6.16 3.84
N GLU A 21 21.83 -6.88 3.21
CA GLU A 21 21.65 -7.44 1.86
C GLU A 21 20.53 -8.48 1.79
N ALA A 22 20.40 -9.35 2.78
CA ALA A 22 19.33 -10.35 2.86
C ALA A 22 17.95 -9.70 3.01
N SER A 23 17.84 -8.60 3.76
CA SER A 23 16.58 -7.84 3.92
C SER A 23 16.17 -7.14 2.64
N CYS A 24 17.10 -6.51 1.91
CA CYS A 24 16.83 -5.86 0.62
C CYS A 24 16.38 -6.86 -0.45
N LEU A 25 17.04 -8.03 -0.55
CA LEU A 25 16.68 -9.07 -1.51
C LEU A 25 15.28 -9.66 -1.23
N HIS A 26 14.94 -9.86 0.04
CA HIS A 26 13.62 -10.37 0.41
C HIS A 26 12.52 -9.35 0.12
N HIS A 27 12.77 -8.06 0.33
CA HIS A 27 11.82 -6.98 0.03
C HIS A 27 11.55 -6.88 -1.48
N THR A 28 12.59 -6.95 -2.32
CA THR A 28 12.44 -6.91 -3.78
C THR A 28 11.70 -8.13 -4.34
N GLU A 29 11.94 -9.33 -3.80
CA GLU A 29 11.23 -10.55 -4.20
C GLU A 29 9.74 -10.50 -3.81
N HIS A 30 9.43 -10.01 -2.60
CA HIS A 30 8.05 -9.81 -2.16
C HIS A 30 7.31 -8.84 -3.06
N GLN A 31 7.90 -7.67 -3.33
CA GLN A 31 7.30 -6.64 -4.19
C GLN A 31 7.01 -7.17 -5.59
N LYS A 32 7.94 -7.93 -6.18
CA LYS A 32 7.73 -8.57 -7.47
C LYS A 32 6.48 -9.48 -7.47
N LYS A 33 6.30 -10.29 -6.42
CA LYS A 33 5.14 -11.17 -6.30
C LYS A 33 3.83 -10.40 -6.12
N VAL A 34 3.85 -9.31 -5.37
CA VAL A 34 2.68 -8.41 -5.23
C VAL A 34 2.31 -7.82 -6.59
N ASN A 35 3.28 -7.30 -7.34
CA ASN A 35 3.07 -6.75 -8.67
C ASN A 35 2.50 -7.79 -9.65
N GLU A 36 3.12 -8.98 -9.75
CA GLU A 36 2.65 -10.06 -10.63
C GLU A 36 1.23 -10.56 -10.30
N ARG A 37 0.85 -10.59 -9.01
CA ARG A 37 -0.52 -10.91 -8.61
C ARG A 37 -1.46 -9.74 -8.90
N GLY A 38 -0.99 -8.51 -8.64
CA GLY A 38 -1.71 -7.28 -8.92
C GLY A 38 -2.13 -7.20 -10.38
N ASP A 39 -1.21 -7.35 -11.32
CA ASP A 39 -1.48 -7.30 -12.76
C ASP A 39 -2.59 -8.29 -13.17
N ARG A 40 -2.56 -9.50 -12.60
CA ARG A 40 -3.58 -10.52 -12.90
C ARG A 40 -4.95 -10.23 -12.27
N VAL A 41 -4.98 -9.68 -11.07
CA VAL A 41 -6.22 -9.45 -10.31
C VAL A 41 -6.87 -8.14 -10.72
N MET A 42 -6.06 -7.09 -10.93
CA MET A 42 -6.56 -5.75 -11.29
C MET A 42 -6.82 -5.60 -12.78
N GLY A 43 -6.14 -6.39 -13.64
CA GLY A 43 -6.33 -6.37 -15.09
C GLY A 43 -5.60 -5.22 -15.80
N PHE A 44 -4.61 -4.59 -15.16
CA PHE A 44 -3.73 -3.59 -15.76
C PHE A 44 -2.29 -3.73 -15.25
N ASP A 45 -1.35 -3.26 -16.04
CA ASP A 45 0.09 -3.43 -15.86
C ASP A 45 0.66 -2.41 -14.87
N HIS A 46 1.31 -2.88 -13.80
CA HIS A 46 1.94 -2.02 -12.79
C HIS A 46 3.09 -1.16 -13.35
N GLU A 47 3.73 -1.57 -14.46
CA GLU A 47 4.78 -0.76 -15.11
C GLU A 47 4.21 0.43 -15.90
N LYS A 48 2.90 0.41 -16.21
CA LYS A 48 2.19 1.45 -16.95
C LYS A 48 1.29 2.33 -16.09
N THR A 49 1.19 2.01 -14.81
CA THR A 49 0.25 2.66 -13.90
C THR A 49 0.92 3.05 -12.59
N ILE A 50 0.35 4.04 -11.91
CA ILE A 50 0.79 4.48 -10.59
C ILE A 50 -0.38 4.38 -9.63
N HIS A 51 -0.15 3.75 -8.47
CA HIS A 51 -1.11 3.72 -7.36
C HIS A 51 -0.76 4.78 -6.33
N HIS A 52 -1.82 5.36 -5.72
CA HIS A 52 -1.72 6.26 -4.59
C HIS A 52 -2.74 5.89 -3.52
N PHE A 53 -2.32 5.96 -2.27
CA PHE A 53 -3.16 5.74 -1.10
C PHE A 53 -3.02 6.93 -0.15
N GLU A 54 -4.13 7.59 0.14
CA GLU A 54 -4.11 8.79 0.98
C GLU A 54 -5.00 8.61 2.21
N LEU A 55 -4.47 8.90 3.39
CA LEU A 55 -5.23 8.97 4.62
C LEU A 55 -5.89 10.34 4.75
N LYS A 56 -7.20 10.35 4.99
CA LYS A 56 -7.99 11.59 5.21
C LYS A 56 -8.59 11.59 6.63
N PRO A 57 -8.91 12.77 7.21
CA PRO A 57 -9.49 12.85 8.54
C PRO A 57 -10.82 12.08 8.73
N ASP A 58 -11.54 11.82 7.63
CA ASP A 58 -12.82 11.14 7.60
C ASP A 58 -12.80 9.82 6.81
N GLY A 59 -11.60 9.23 6.56
CA GLY A 59 -11.43 7.99 5.81
C GLY A 59 -10.15 7.97 4.96
N GLY A 60 -10.28 7.87 3.64
CA GLY A 60 -9.13 7.88 2.73
C GLY A 60 -9.49 7.85 1.26
N VAL A 61 -8.45 7.74 0.42
CA VAL A 61 -8.55 7.62 -1.04
C VAL A 61 -7.64 6.50 -1.52
N ILE A 62 -8.15 5.69 -2.43
CA ILE A 62 -7.38 4.80 -3.28
C ILE A 62 -7.46 5.37 -4.69
N ARG A 63 -6.34 5.55 -5.37
CA ARG A 63 -6.28 6.09 -6.72
C ARG A 63 -5.32 5.27 -7.57
N ALA A 64 -5.64 5.10 -8.86
CA ALA A 64 -4.69 4.65 -9.87
C ALA A 64 -4.78 5.51 -11.12
N GLU A 65 -3.62 5.76 -11.72
CA GLU A 65 -3.49 6.54 -12.94
C GLU A 65 -2.57 5.84 -13.93
N ALA A 66 -2.88 5.94 -15.23
CA ALA A 66 -1.96 5.57 -16.28
C ALA A 66 -0.80 6.59 -16.34
N ILE A 67 0.43 6.12 -16.52
CA ILE A 67 1.62 6.96 -16.67
C ILE A 67 1.50 7.78 -17.94
N ASP A 68 1.18 7.13 -19.08
CA ASP A 68 0.91 7.81 -20.34
C ASP A 68 -0.58 8.17 -20.42
N ARG A 69 -0.87 9.47 -20.55
CA ARG A 69 -2.24 9.99 -20.73
C ARG A 69 -2.92 9.52 -22.01
N ASN A 70 -2.17 9.00 -22.98
CA ASN A 70 -2.68 8.48 -24.23
C ASN A 70 -2.88 6.95 -24.20
N ASP A 71 -2.50 6.27 -23.13
CA ASP A 71 -2.76 4.84 -22.94
C ASP A 71 -4.22 4.60 -22.53
N VAL A 72 -5.12 4.71 -23.53
CA VAL A 72 -6.56 4.53 -23.33
C VAL A 72 -6.89 3.16 -22.73
N ASN A 73 -6.15 2.12 -23.11
CA ASN A 73 -6.40 0.77 -22.62
C ASN A 73 -6.13 0.66 -21.11
N SER A 74 -5.01 1.19 -20.63
CA SER A 74 -4.72 1.23 -19.18
C SER A 74 -5.75 2.08 -18.43
N ILE A 75 -6.14 3.25 -18.98
CA ILE A 75 -7.14 4.12 -18.36
C ILE A 75 -8.49 3.40 -18.20
N GLU A 76 -8.97 2.72 -19.26
CA GLU A 76 -10.23 1.98 -19.22
C GLU A 76 -10.17 0.78 -18.26
N SER A 77 -9.07 0.03 -18.26
CA SER A 77 -8.87 -1.08 -17.33
C SER A 77 -8.89 -0.62 -15.87
N ILE A 78 -8.22 0.50 -15.55
CA ILE A 78 -8.26 1.12 -14.22
C ILE A 78 -9.70 1.49 -13.83
N ARG A 79 -10.44 2.17 -14.72
CA ARG A 79 -11.82 2.59 -14.46
C ARG A 79 -12.74 1.41 -14.20
N HIS A 80 -12.64 0.36 -15.01
CA HIS A 80 -13.40 -0.87 -14.81
C HIS A 80 -13.12 -1.51 -13.44
N HIS A 81 -11.84 -1.67 -13.11
CA HIS A 81 -11.42 -2.24 -11.83
C HIS A 81 -11.93 -1.42 -10.63
N PHE A 82 -11.87 -0.09 -10.70
CA PHE A 82 -12.29 0.79 -9.62
C PHE A 82 -13.81 0.82 -9.39
N VAL A 83 -14.60 0.67 -10.45
CA VAL A 83 -16.04 0.42 -10.34
C VAL A 83 -16.27 -0.90 -9.60
N GLU A 84 -15.55 -1.95 -9.99
CA GLU A 84 -15.71 -3.28 -9.38
C GLU A 84 -15.34 -3.28 -7.89
N ILE A 85 -14.14 -2.76 -7.52
CA ILE A 85 -13.71 -2.77 -6.11
C ILE A 85 -14.59 -1.88 -5.23
N SER A 86 -15.11 -0.76 -5.73
CA SER A 86 -16.04 0.07 -4.95
C SER A 86 -17.32 -0.70 -4.60
N GLY A 87 -17.84 -1.47 -5.57
CA GLY A 87 -19.00 -2.33 -5.37
C GLY A 87 -18.75 -3.53 -4.46
N LEU A 88 -17.58 -4.16 -4.55
CA LEU A 88 -17.18 -5.27 -3.68
C LEU A 88 -16.98 -4.79 -2.23
N PHE A 89 -16.22 -3.71 -2.04
CA PHE A 89 -15.93 -3.16 -0.71
C PHE A 89 -17.21 -2.70 0.01
N SER A 90 -18.16 -2.11 -0.72
CA SER A 90 -19.48 -1.76 -0.16
C SER A 90 -20.26 -2.97 0.35
N LYS A 91 -20.01 -4.16 -0.20
CA LYS A 91 -20.59 -5.43 0.27
C LYS A 91 -19.76 -6.10 1.37
N GLY A 92 -18.61 -5.52 1.74
CA GLY A 92 -17.66 -6.10 2.68
C GLY A 92 -16.80 -7.21 2.06
N ASP A 93 -16.70 -7.26 0.74
CA ASP A 93 -15.82 -8.20 0.03
C ASP A 93 -14.47 -7.54 -0.26
N PHE A 94 -13.42 -8.04 0.39
CA PHE A 94 -12.03 -7.63 0.23
C PHE A 94 -11.16 -8.79 -0.29
N SER A 95 -11.74 -9.69 -1.06
CA SER A 95 -11.04 -10.84 -1.63
C SER A 95 -9.91 -10.42 -2.60
N MET A 96 -10.12 -9.38 -3.41
CA MET A 96 -9.10 -8.88 -4.33
C MET A 96 -7.82 -8.43 -3.62
N PRO A 97 -7.85 -7.51 -2.63
CA PRO A 97 -6.66 -7.19 -1.85
C PRO A 97 -6.02 -8.41 -1.19
N ALA A 98 -6.83 -9.35 -0.65
CA ALA A 98 -6.31 -10.57 -0.04
C ALA A 98 -5.56 -11.46 -1.05
N MET A 99 -6.04 -11.57 -2.29
CA MET A 99 -5.36 -12.30 -3.37
C MET A 99 -4.07 -11.63 -3.83
N ILE A 100 -4.04 -10.29 -3.94
CA ILE A 100 -2.87 -9.53 -4.35
C ILE A 100 -1.75 -9.69 -3.32
N HIS A 101 -2.09 -9.53 -2.04
CA HIS A 101 -1.11 -9.53 -0.94
C HIS A 101 -0.84 -10.93 -0.36
N ASP A 102 -1.55 -11.98 -0.82
CA ASP A 102 -1.46 -13.35 -0.29
C ASP A 102 -1.69 -13.41 1.24
N ARG A 103 -2.50 -12.51 1.74
CA ARG A 103 -2.92 -12.39 3.15
C ARG A 103 -4.08 -11.40 3.29
N ILE A 104 -4.80 -11.51 4.39
CA ILE A 104 -5.84 -10.54 4.72
C ILE A 104 -5.16 -9.24 5.22
N PRO A 105 -5.35 -8.10 4.52
CA PRO A 105 -4.79 -6.83 4.99
C PRO A 105 -5.34 -6.39 6.37
N PRO A 106 -4.52 -5.68 7.18
CA PRO A 106 -4.99 -5.08 8.44
C PRO A 106 -6.24 -4.22 8.23
N GLY A 107 -7.11 -4.15 9.23
CA GLY A 107 -8.36 -3.39 9.18
C GLY A 107 -9.53 -4.07 8.46
N VAL A 108 -9.28 -4.98 7.51
CA VAL A 108 -10.33 -5.63 6.69
C VAL A 108 -11.42 -6.29 7.54
N GLY A 109 -11.07 -6.98 8.63
CA GLY A 109 -12.05 -7.63 9.51
C GLY A 109 -13.05 -6.63 10.10
N VAL A 110 -12.59 -5.48 10.56
CA VAL A 110 -13.43 -4.41 11.12
C VAL A 110 -14.23 -3.73 10.00
N MET A 111 -13.59 -3.39 8.87
CA MET A 111 -14.26 -2.78 7.71
C MET A 111 -15.40 -3.66 7.19
N LYS A 112 -15.20 -4.98 7.17
CA LYS A 112 -16.24 -5.94 6.79
C LYS A 112 -17.41 -5.94 7.77
N THR A 113 -17.14 -5.89 9.07
CA THR A 113 -18.17 -5.88 10.12
C THR A 113 -18.96 -4.58 10.12
N LEU A 114 -18.29 -3.44 9.87
CA LEU A 114 -18.88 -2.10 9.88
C LEU A 114 -19.18 -1.57 8.47
N LYS A 115 -19.31 -2.45 7.46
CA LYS A 115 -19.49 -2.06 6.05
C LYS A 115 -20.64 -1.08 5.80
N ASP A 116 -21.73 -1.19 6.58
CA ASP A 116 -22.90 -0.32 6.44
C ASP A 116 -22.68 1.09 7.01
N GLU A 117 -21.57 1.31 7.73
CA GLU A 117 -21.13 2.60 8.27
C GLU A 117 -19.99 3.21 7.44
N ILE A 118 -19.57 2.54 6.36
CA ILE A 118 -18.51 3.00 5.46
C ILE A 118 -19.10 3.24 4.07
N THR A 119 -18.80 4.40 3.51
CA THR A 119 -19.19 4.73 2.13
C THR A 119 -17.97 4.62 1.22
N PHE A 120 -18.12 3.91 0.12
CA PHE A 120 -17.14 3.79 -0.97
C PHE A 120 -17.72 4.45 -2.22
N THR A 121 -17.13 5.56 -2.67
CA THR A 121 -17.61 6.30 -3.84
C THR A 121 -16.53 6.29 -4.92
N HIS A 122 -16.88 5.75 -6.06
CA HIS A 122 -16.04 5.75 -7.26
C HIS A 122 -16.13 7.10 -7.99
N HIS A 123 -14.98 7.59 -8.46
CA HIS A 123 -14.87 8.77 -9.31
C HIS A 123 -13.88 8.51 -10.43
N GLU A 124 -14.26 8.80 -11.67
CA GLU A 124 -13.31 8.84 -12.78
C GLU A 124 -12.47 10.12 -12.71
N ILE A 125 -11.19 9.99 -13.03
CA ILE A 125 -10.25 11.09 -13.19
C ILE A 125 -9.65 11.06 -14.59
N GLU A 126 -8.92 12.11 -14.99
CA GLU A 126 -8.42 12.26 -16.35
C GLU A 126 -7.67 11.01 -16.85
N LYS A 127 -6.74 10.46 -16.05
CA LYS A 127 -5.88 9.34 -16.44
C LYS A 127 -6.23 8.01 -15.76
N GLY A 128 -7.38 7.88 -15.14
CA GLY A 128 -7.72 6.68 -14.40
C GLY A 128 -8.95 6.85 -13.53
N SER A 129 -8.82 6.47 -12.24
CA SER A 129 -9.94 6.46 -11.30
C SER A 129 -9.51 6.54 -9.85
N GLU A 130 -10.47 6.90 -8.99
CA GLU A 130 -10.30 6.83 -7.53
C GLU A 130 -11.54 6.28 -6.82
N VAL A 131 -11.31 5.67 -5.67
CA VAL A 131 -12.36 5.34 -4.68
C VAL A 131 -12.14 6.20 -3.45
N ARG A 132 -13.12 7.04 -3.12
CA ARG A 132 -13.19 7.82 -1.89
C ARG A 132 -13.87 6.98 -0.81
N ILE A 133 -13.20 6.78 0.32
CA ILE A 133 -13.68 6.02 1.48
C ILE A 133 -14.03 7.01 2.58
N LYS A 134 -15.26 6.95 3.13
CA LYS A 134 -15.72 7.82 4.23
C LYS A 134 -16.44 7.05 5.32
N THR A 135 -16.25 7.50 6.55
CA THR A 135 -16.99 7.04 7.71
C THR A 135 -17.06 8.12 8.79
N ALA A 136 -18.08 8.05 9.63
CA ALA A 136 -18.16 8.81 10.89
C ALA A 136 -17.85 7.92 12.11
N ASN A 137 -17.73 6.60 11.91
CA ASN A 137 -17.44 5.65 12.98
C ASN A 137 -15.92 5.61 13.26
N PRO A 138 -15.46 5.87 14.51
CA PRO A 138 -14.05 5.95 14.84
C PRO A 138 -13.31 4.61 14.69
N ASP A 139 -13.96 3.47 14.94
CA ASP A 139 -13.34 2.16 14.77
C ASP A 139 -13.19 1.81 13.30
N ALA A 140 -14.18 2.13 12.48
CA ALA A 140 -14.11 2.00 11.03
C ALA A 140 -13.02 2.94 10.44
N LEU A 141 -12.91 4.18 10.94
CA LEU A 141 -11.87 5.12 10.53
C LEU A 141 -10.47 4.58 10.82
N LYS A 142 -10.26 4.07 12.03
CA LYS A 142 -8.99 3.42 12.38
C LYS A 142 -8.68 2.25 11.45
N ALA A 143 -9.66 1.40 11.18
CA ALA A 143 -9.50 0.23 10.31
C ALA A 143 -9.17 0.62 8.86
N ILE A 144 -9.81 1.66 8.32
CA ILE A 144 -9.50 2.23 7.00
C ILE A 144 -8.05 2.72 6.96
N HIS A 145 -7.60 3.44 8.00
CA HIS A 145 -6.23 3.93 8.07
C HIS A 145 -5.20 2.79 8.19
N ASP A 146 -5.50 1.74 8.95
CA ASP A 146 -4.62 0.56 9.05
C ASP A 146 -4.52 -0.16 7.69
N PHE A 147 -5.65 -0.28 6.98
CA PHE A 147 -5.70 -0.84 5.63
C PHE A 147 -4.88 -0.01 4.63
N LEU A 148 -5.04 1.31 4.62
CA LEU A 148 -4.33 2.19 3.68
C LEU A 148 -2.82 2.25 3.96
N ARG A 149 -2.40 2.28 5.22
CA ARG A 149 -0.96 2.21 5.57
C ARG A 149 -0.33 0.92 5.08
N PHE A 150 -1.04 -0.19 5.25
CA PHE A 150 -0.60 -1.48 4.73
C PHE A 150 -0.46 -1.44 3.21
N GLN A 151 -1.42 -0.85 2.48
CA GLN A 151 -1.34 -0.70 1.02
C GLN A 151 -0.12 0.14 0.61
N ILE A 152 0.14 1.27 1.28
CA ILE A 152 1.32 2.13 1.04
C ILE A 152 2.61 1.33 1.18
N GLU A 153 2.74 0.57 2.27
CA GLU A 153 3.93 -0.22 2.58
C GLU A 153 4.11 -1.38 1.60
N ASP A 154 3.06 -2.17 1.40
CA ASP A 154 3.14 -3.42 0.63
C ASP A 154 3.22 -3.18 -0.90
N HIS A 155 2.66 -2.07 -1.41
CA HIS A 155 2.85 -1.63 -2.80
C HIS A 155 4.10 -0.76 -2.99
N GLY A 156 4.73 -0.28 -1.93
CA GLY A 156 5.92 0.57 -2.01
C GLY A 156 5.67 1.91 -2.73
N THR A 157 4.47 2.50 -2.59
CA THR A 157 4.07 3.70 -3.37
C THR A 157 4.82 4.96 -2.98
N GLY A 158 5.40 5.00 -1.76
CA GLY A 158 6.06 6.19 -1.22
C GLY A 158 5.10 7.28 -0.72
N ASP A 159 3.80 7.01 -0.71
CA ASP A 159 2.81 7.94 -0.15
C ASP A 159 2.98 8.10 1.36
N SER A 160 2.48 9.22 1.90
CA SER A 160 2.56 9.49 3.33
C SER A 160 1.66 8.57 4.16
N PRO A 161 2.18 7.85 5.16
CA PRO A 161 1.36 7.03 6.06
C PRO A 161 0.61 7.86 7.11
N THR A 162 0.71 9.20 7.05
CA THR A 162 0.05 10.13 7.97
C THR A 162 -1.12 10.85 7.31
N ILE A 163 -2.09 11.28 8.12
CA ILE A 163 -3.24 12.04 7.64
C ILE A 163 -2.77 13.34 7.02
N SER A 164 -3.14 13.58 5.75
CA SER A 164 -2.90 14.87 5.10
C SER A 164 -3.72 15.94 5.82
N SER A 165 -3.08 16.76 6.65
CA SER A 165 -3.71 17.94 7.19
C SER A 165 -3.94 18.92 6.04
N LEU A 166 -5.20 19.25 5.76
CA LEU A 166 -5.55 20.44 5.01
C LEU A 166 -4.95 21.64 5.77
N ILE A 167 -3.83 22.16 5.30
CA ILE A 167 -3.40 23.51 5.70
C ILE A 167 -4.45 24.44 5.08
N LEU A 168 -5.45 24.83 5.88
CA LEU A 168 -6.33 25.95 5.55
C LEU A 168 -5.44 27.18 5.42
N ARG A 169 -5.16 27.58 4.20
CA ARG A 169 -4.60 28.89 3.88
C ARG A 169 -5.72 29.86 3.57
#